data_e1f7a6ae42c356616d4b9ba164e0aecb
#
_entry.id   e1f7a6ae42c356616d4b9ba164e0aecb
#
_cell.length_a   1.000
_cell.length_b   1.000
_cell.length_c   1.000
_cell.angle_alpha   90.00
_cell.angle_beta   90.00
_cell.angle_gamma   90.00
#
_symmetry.space_group_name_H-M   'P 1'
#
loop_
_entity.id
_entity.type
_entity.pdbx_description
1 polymer ?
#
loop_
_entity_poly.entity_id
_entity_poly.type
_entity_poly.pdbx_seq_one_letter_code
_entity_poly.pdbx_strand_id
1 'polypeptide(L)'
;MTKRTKIYFIGRKQGIGHRRYRLSHLENRRKYEPEGLKDAKDKIKQVRLIQNADVIWVRVRPEHTNDKQRKIIENRLKKVRKKTVIINDISVFDNYDCKDTTFYLWKKQGIACPDYLTIEPKVDHADQIVDEISSFIRKYKKVFLRTNNETASLGMYTLTTSTSKEEIENTLSLLVARSRQHQKKRKATRVMAVEFFEQKSSGQYTDLYRVHIVFGKIISFYAVTSKKDIFHNIDMTNDDLERFIMLNENLSDKIYSLEPKLISAVESLGCNLGALEFFVENNEPVFLELNPMWGGHASINGFGDSDMQSYLINNRGVLEDRIPNIYNFMDYRLY
;
A
#
# COMPACT_ATOMS: atom_id res chain seq x y z
N MET A 1 -7.22 -24.49 -29.23
CA MET A 1 -6.09 -23.64 -28.77
C MET A 1 -6.66 -22.53 -27.89
N THR A 2 -6.45 -22.59 -26.59
CA THR A 2 -6.87 -21.53 -25.67
C THR A 2 -6.13 -20.25 -26.02
N LYS A 3 -6.87 -19.18 -26.25
CA LYS A 3 -6.32 -17.87 -26.59
C LYS A 3 -5.49 -17.36 -25.41
N ARG A 4 -4.21 -17.12 -25.61
CA ARG A 4 -3.31 -16.63 -24.56
C ARG A 4 -3.68 -15.19 -24.17
N THR A 5 -3.93 -14.92 -22.88
CA THR A 5 -4.17 -13.59 -22.33
C THR A 5 -2.98 -12.66 -22.57
N LYS A 6 -3.25 -11.50 -23.13
CA LYS A 6 -2.24 -10.48 -23.40
C LYS A 6 -2.22 -9.47 -22.27
N ILE A 7 -1.19 -9.54 -21.41
CA ILE A 7 -1.00 -8.63 -20.30
C ILE A 7 0.00 -7.54 -20.69
N TYR A 8 -0.38 -6.29 -20.42
CA TYR A 8 0.47 -5.12 -20.63
C TYR A 8 0.70 -4.39 -19.30
N PHE A 9 1.94 -4.07 -18.98
CA PHE A 9 2.30 -3.34 -17.77
C PHE A 9 2.59 -1.88 -18.11
N ILE A 10 1.98 -0.96 -17.36
CA ILE A 10 2.28 0.45 -17.38
C ILE A 10 3.07 0.81 -16.12
N GLY A 11 4.18 1.50 -16.27
CA GLY A 11 5.02 1.97 -15.18
C GLY A 11 6.27 1.11 -14.97
N ARG A 12 6.57 0.77 -13.74
CA ARG A 12 7.85 0.18 -13.38
C ARG A 12 8.07 -1.18 -14.03
N LYS A 13 9.19 -1.33 -14.72
CA LYS A 13 9.79 -2.64 -14.97
C LYS A 13 10.10 -3.29 -13.62
N GLN A 14 10.15 -4.59 -13.61
CA GLN A 14 10.45 -5.39 -12.42
C GLN A 14 11.61 -4.82 -11.62
N GLY A 15 11.44 -4.72 -10.31
CA GLY A 15 12.56 -4.54 -9.38
C GLY A 15 13.43 -5.79 -9.33
N ILE A 16 14.62 -5.64 -8.76
CA ILE A 16 15.63 -6.71 -8.66
C ILE A 16 15.06 -8.01 -8.02
N GLY A 17 14.14 -7.89 -7.05
CA GLY A 17 13.45 -9.03 -6.43
C GLY A 17 12.56 -9.86 -7.35
N HIS A 18 12.19 -9.31 -8.52
CA HIS A 18 11.33 -10.02 -9.47
C HIS A 18 12.06 -10.90 -10.48
N ARG A 19 13.36 -11.09 -10.39
CA ARG A 19 14.09 -12.03 -11.26
C ARG A 19 13.56 -13.46 -11.12
N ARG A 20 13.09 -13.85 -9.94
CA ARG A 20 12.49 -15.17 -9.67
C ARG A 20 11.09 -15.31 -10.25
N TYR A 21 10.36 -14.24 -10.47
CA TYR A 21 9.03 -14.21 -11.12
C TYR A 21 9.08 -14.25 -12.64
N ARG A 22 10.23 -14.43 -13.22
CA ARG A 22 10.35 -14.76 -14.62
C ARG A 22 9.89 -16.19 -14.85
N LEU A 23 8.63 -16.41 -14.66
CA LEU A 23 8.04 -17.64 -15.12
C LEU A 23 8.07 -17.59 -16.65
N SER A 24 8.77 -18.54 -17.25
CA SER A 24 8.98 -18.59 -18.70
C SER A 24 7.69 -18.50 -19.50
N HIS A 25 6.59 -19.03 -18.97
CA HIS A 25 5.26 -18.95 -19.56
C HIS A 25 4.65 -17.51 -19.51
N LEU A 26 5.13 -16.64 -18.61
CA LEU A 26 4.68 -15.27 -18.51
C LEU A 26 5.50 -14.31 -19.38
N GLU A 27 6.75 -14.62 -19.66
CA GLU A 27 7.62 -13.76 -20.48
C GLU A 27 7.05 -13.55 -21.88
N ASN A 28 6.48 -14.57 -22.47
CA ASN A 28 5.83 -14.50 -23.78
C ASN A 28 4.50 -13.74 -23.77
N ARG A 29 3.91 -13.49 -22.58
CA ARG A 29 2.63 -12.79 -22.41
C ARG A 29 2.82 -11.33 -22.01
N ARG A 30 4.00 -10.95 -21.54
CA ARG A 30 4.29 -9.61 -21.03
C ARG A 30 4.74 -8.69 -22.13
N LYS A 31 4.20 -7.50 -22.10
CA LYS A 31 4.75 -6.36 -22.82
C LYS A 31 4.92 -5.24 -21.82
N TYR A 32 6.14 -4.72 -21.74
CA TYR A 32 6.50 -3.65 -20.81
C TYR A 32 6.50 -2.32 -21.54
N GLU A 33 6.06 -1.30 -20.83
CA GLU A 33 6.37 0.04 -21.21
C GLU A 33 7.81 0.35 -20.79
N PRO A 34 8.74 0.63 -21.71
CA PRO A 34 10.07 1.04 -21.34
C PRO A 34 10.02 2.39 -20.62
N GLU A 35 10.83 2.56 -19.61
CA GLU A 35 11.03 3.86 -18.97
C GLU A 35 11.65 4.80 -20.02
N GLY A 36 10.91 5.88 -20.33
CA GLY A 36 11.36 6.86 -21.32
C GLY A 36 11.25 6.38 -22.76
N LEU A 37 10.18 6.78 -23.41
CA LEU A 37 10.01 6.62 -24.85
C LEU A 37 10.95 7.56 -25.58
N LYS A 38 11.96 7.01 -26.25
CA LYS A 38 12.99 7.80 -26.92
C LYS A 38 12.60 8.26 -28.31
N ASP A 39 11.70 7.58 -29.00
CA ASP A 39 11.33 7.94 -30.39
C ASP A 39 9.84 7.77 -30.72
N ALA A 40 9.41 8.30 -31.88
CA ALA A 40 8.01 8.26 -32.31
C ALA A 40 7.53 6.86 -32.70
N LYS A 41 8.44 5.99 -33.18
CA LYS A 41 8.11 4.61 -33.59
C LYS A 41 7.75 3.76 -32.38
N ASP A 42 8.47 3.93 -31.27
CA ASP A 42 8.18 3.27 -30.01
C ASP A 42 6.84 3.72 -29.43
N LYS A 43 6.49 5.00 -29.55
CA LYS A 43 5.19 5.53 -29.14
C LYS A 43 4.03 4.89 -29.89
N ILE A 44 4.14 4.74 -31.22
CA ILE A 44 3.11 4.11 -32.07
C ILE A 44 2.96 2.64 -31.72
N LYS A 45 4.07 1.93 -31.55
CA LYS A 45 4.08 0.51 -31.15
C LYS A 45 3.38 0.29 -29.82
N GLN A 46 3.61 1.14 -28.85
CA GLN A 46 3.02 1.04 -27.53
C GLN A 46 1.51 1.31 -27.55
N VAL A 47 1.04 2.29 -28.29
CA VAL A 47 -0.40 2.54 -28.45
C VAL A 47 -1.10 1.29 -28.98
N ARG A 48 -0.54 0.63 -29.99
CA ARG A 48 -1.09 -0.63 -30.55
C ARG A 48 -1.06 -1.78 -29.53
N LEU A 49 -0.02 -1.88 -28.70
CA LEU A 49 0.08 -2.91 -27.67
C LEU A 49 -0.99 -2.71 -26.59
N ILE A 50 -1.18 -1.48 -26.13
CA ILE A 50 -2.23 -1.14 -25.14
C ILE A 50 -3.62 -1.43 -25.72
N GLN A 51 -3.90 -1.04 -26.96
CA GLN A 51 -5.18 -1.28 -27.60
C GLN A 51 -5.50 -2.77 -27.80
N ASN A 52 -4.48 -3.62 -27.86
CA ASN A 52 -4.63 -5.06 -28.05
C ASN A 52 -4.45 -5.87 -26.76
N ALA A 53 -4.28 -5.22 -25.62
CA ALA A 53 -4.19 -5.91 -24.34
C ALA A 53 -5.55 -6.44 -23.90
N ASP A 54 -5.54 -7.61 -23.28
CA ASP A 54 -6.71 -8.16 -22.57
C ASP A 54 -6.70 -7.66 -21.11
N VAL A 55 -5.51 -7.49 -20.53
CA VAL A 55 -5.29 -6.94 -19.19
C VAL A 55 -4.22 -5.84 -19.25
N ILE A 56 -4.46 -4.74 -18.56
CA ILE A 56 -3.47 -3.70 -18.31
C ILE A 56 -3.25 -3.62 -16.80
N TRP A 57 -2.01 -3.79 -16.38
CA TRP A 57 -1.65 -3.61 -14.98
C TRP A 57 -0.88 -2.30 -14.81
N VAL A 58 -1.49 -1.35 -14.11
CA VAL A 58 -0.85 -0.09 -13.75
C VAL A 58 0.03 -0.31 -12.52
N ARG A 59 1.35 -0.37 -12.74
CA ARG A 59 2.37 -0.61 -11.72
C ARG A 59 3.28 0.60 -11.55
N VAL A 60 2.72 1.68 -11.06
CA VAL A 60 3.47 2.89 -10.80
C VAL A 60 3.88 2.97 -9.33
N ARG A 61 5.11 3.37 -9.08
CA ARG A 61 5.56 3.67 -7.72
C ARG A 61 5.11 5.07 -7.34
N PRO A 62 4.39 5.22 -6.24
CA PRO A 62 3.93 6.52 -5.78
C PRO A 62 5.06 7.55 -5.65
N GLU A 63 6.15 7.17 -5.02
CA GLU A 63 7.30 8.04 -4.77
C GLU A 63 8.00 8.52 -6.05
N HIS A 64 7.79 7.84 -7.17
CA HIS A 64 8.39 8.16 -8.47
C HIS A 64 7.38 8.67 -9.50
N THR A 65 6.10 8.79 -9.14
CA THR A 65 5.04 9.16 -10.07
C THR A 65 4.53 10.56 -9.77
N ASN A 66 4.75 11.49 -10.69
CA ASN A 66 4.25 12.85 -10.59
C ASN A 66 2.94 13.04 -11.36
N ASP A 67 2.24 14.16 -11.13
CA ASP A 67 0.95 14.46 -11.77
C ASP A 67 1.03 14.50 -13.30
N LYS A 68 2.14 14.95 -13.87
CA LYS A 68 2.35 14.94 -15.32
C LYS A 68 2.40 13.51 -15.89
N GLN A 69 3.10 12.61 -15.20
CA GLN A 69 3.15 11.21 -15.58
C GLN A 69 1.79 10.53 -15.43
N ARG A 70 1.07 10.80 -14.34
CA ARG A 70 -0.30 10.31 -14.14
C ARG A 70 -1.22 10.71 -15.27
N LYS A 71 -1.22 11.98 -15.68
CA LYS A 71 -2.02 12.48 -16.80
C LYS A 71 -1.66 11.82 -18.14
N ILE A 72 -0.39 11.50 -18.37
CA ILE A 72 0.04 10.74 -19.55
C ILE A 72 -0.56 9.33 -19.54
N ILE A 73 -0.50 8.63 -18.40
CA ILE A 73 -1.04 7.28 -18.24
C ILE A 73 -2.56 7.32 -18.42
N GLU A 74 -3.25 8.23 -17.77
CA GLU A 74 -4.70 8.42 -17.90
C GLU A 74 -5.13 8.59 -19.36
N ASN A 75 -4.46 9.47 -20.11
CA ASN A 75 -4.75 9.70 -21.52
C ASN A 75 -4.50 8.45 -22.40
N ARG A 76 -3.61 7.56 -21.99
CA ARG A 76 -3.40 6.28 -22.66
C ARG A 76 -4.51 5.28 -22.35
N LEU A 77 -4.93 5.21 -21.09
CA LEU A 77 -6.00 4.32 -20.65
C LEU A 77 -7.35 4.67 -21.32
N LYS A 78 -7.62 5.94 -21.59
CA LYS A 78 -8.83 6.37 -22.34
C LYS A 78 -8.93 5.75 -23.77
N LYS A 79 -7.83 5.26 -24.32
CA LYS A 79 -7.78 4.63 -25.66
C LYS A 79 -7.91 3.11 -25.63
N VAL A 80 -8.10 2.56 -24.45
CA VAL A 80 -8.19 1.11 -24.23
C VAL A 80 -9.59 0.61 -24.60
N ARG A 81 -9.67 -0.63 -25.07
CA ARG A 81 -10.96 -1.27 -25.40
C ARG A 81 -11.80 -1.47 -24.14
N LYS A 82 -13.13 -1.31 -24.26
CA LYS A 82 -14.07 -1.47 -23.12
C LYS A 82 -13.94 -2.82 -22.41
N LYS A 83 -13.57 -3.89 -23.11
CA LYS A 83 -13.41 -5.24 -22.56
C LYS A 83 -12.05 -5.49 -21.88
N THR A 84 -11.11 -4.56 -21.98
CA THR A 84 -9.80 -4.70 -21.34
C THR A 84 -9.94 -4.52 -19.83
N VAL A 85 -9.44 -5.46 -19.06
CA VAL A 85 -9.39 -5.36 -17.60
C VAL A 85 -8.22 -4.46 -17.21
N ILE A 86 -8.47 -3.43 -16.41
CA ILE A 86 -7.44 -2.54 -15.88
C ILE A 86 -7.25 -2.88 -14.40
N ILE A 87 -6.01 -3.22 -14.02
CA ILE A 87 -5.65 -3.46 -12.64
C ILE A 87 -5.16 -2.15 -12.04
N ASN A 88 -5.87 -1.67 -11.02
CA ASN A 88 -5.65 -0.42 -10.32
C ASN A 88 -5.50 0.75 -11.30
N ASP A 89 -6.60 1.18 -11.88
CA ASP A 89 -6.62 2.33 -12.80
C ASP A 89 -5.90 3.53 -12.16
N ILE A 90 -5.20 4.31 -12.98
CA ILE A 90 -4.46 5.48 -12.48
C ILE A 90 -5.38 6.55 -11.86
N SER A 91 -6.66 6.54 -12.18
CA SER A 91 -7.66 7.45 -11.61
C SER A 91 -7.84 7.26 -10.09
N VAL A 92 -7.62 6.04 -9.59
CA VAL A 92 -7.72 5.74 -8.15
C VAL A 92 -6.39 5.89 -7.39
N PHE A 93 -5.38 6.43 -8.05
CA PHE A 93 -4.02 6.53 -7.49
C PHE A 93 -3.97 7.24 -6.13
N ASP A 94 -4.64 8.38 -5.98
CA ASP A 94 -4.63 9.12 -4.72
C ASP A 94 -5.43 8.41 -3.63
N ASN A 95 -6.37 7.53 -3.99
CA ASN A 95 -7.20 6.79 -3.04
C ASN A 95 -6.38 5.83 -2.16
N TYR A 96 -5.29 5.30 -2.68
CA TYR A 96 -4.41 4.39 -1.94
C TYR A 96 -3.08 5.01 -1.54
N ASP A 97 -2.66 6.08 -2.22
CA ASP A 97 -1.36 6.70 -1.96
C ASP A 97 -1.44 7.84 -0.93
N CYS A 98 -2.53 8.58 -0.91
CA CYS A 98 -2.76 9.65 0.07
C CYS A 98 -3.54 9.10 1.27
N LYS A 99 -2.87 8.86 2.38
CA LYS A 99 -3.47 8.23 3.59
C LYS A 99 -4.73 8.96 4.08
N ASP A 100 -4.77 10.28 4.06
CA ASP A 100 -5.96 11.05 4.42
C ASP A 100 -7.14 10.79 3.46
N THR A 101 -6.87 10.64 2.16
CA THR A 101 -7.89 10.24 1.19
C THR A 101 -8.33 8.78 1.40
N THR A 102 -7.38 7.89 1.66
CA THR A 102 -7.66 6.48 1.99
C THR A 102 -8.58 6.39 3.21
N PHE A 103 -8.22 7.04 4.30
CA PHE A 103 -9.01 7.03 5.55
C PHE A 103 -10.38 7.70 5.38
N TYR A 104 -10.46 8.78 4.61
CA TYR A 104 -11.74 9.41 4.26
C TYR A 104 -12.68 8.42 3.54
N LEU A 105 -12.18 7.71 2.52
CA LEU A 105 -12.95 6.75 1.77
C LEU A 105 -13.39 5.56 2.63
N TRP A 106 -12.51 5.04 3.48
CA TRP A 106 -12.83 3.98 4.41
C TRP A 106 -13.90 4.41 5.42
N LYS A 107 -13.74 5.56 6.08
CA LYS A 107 -14.74 6.08 7.02
C LYS A 107 -16.09 6.32 6.38
N LYS A 108 -16.13 6.81 5.15
CA LYS A 108 -17.37 7.01 4.38
C LYS A 108 -18.13 5.70 4.14
N GLN A 109 -17.44 4.57 4.12
CA GLN A 109 -18.02 3.23 3.96
C GLN A 109 -18.19 2.48 5.29
N GLY A 110 -17.97 3.15 6.43
CA GLY A 110 -18.05 2.52 7.75
C GLY A 110 -16.90 1.55 8.04
N ILE A 111 -15.80 1.65 7.30
CA ILE A 111 -14.62 0.81 7.47
C ILE A 111 -13.70 1.43 8.52
N ALA A 112 -13.34 0.67 9.54
CA ALA A 112 -12.55 1.14 10.66
C ALA A 112 -11.09 1.43 10.24
N CYS A 113 -10.61 2.61 10.56
CA CYS A 113 -9.24 3.06 10.41
C CYS A 113 -8.91 4.09 11.49
N PRO A 114 -7.63 4.42 11.75
CA PRO A 114 -7.26 5.45 12.71
C PRO A 114 -7.96 6.79 12.44
N ASP A 115 -8.24 7.53 13.49
CA ASP A 115 -8.69 8.91 13.35
C ASP A 115 -7.54 9.80 12.85
N TYR A 116 -7.90 10.86 12.14
CA TYR A 116 -6.91 11.73 11.55
C TYR A 116 -7.43 13.17 11.41
N LEU A 117 -6.49 14.08 11.31
CA LEU A 117 -6.69 15.50 11.00
C LEU A 117 -5.86 15.85 9.76
N THR A 118 -6.47 16.34 8.71
CA THR A 118 -5.76 16.82 7.52
C THR A 118 -5.44 18.30 7.68
N ILE A 119 -4.20 18.67 7.42
CA ILE A 119 -3.67 20.02 7.57
C ILE A 119 -3.27 20.53 6.20
N GLU A 120 -4.01 21.51 5.69
CA GLU A 120 -3.62 22.22 4.47
C GLU A 120 -2.42 23.14 4.78
N PRO A 121 -1.35 23.13 3.98
CA PRO A 121 -0.13 23.89 4.25
C PRO A 121 -0.31 25.39 3.93
N LYS A 122 -1.36 26.01 4.44
CA LYS A 122 -1.61 27.46 4.36
C LYS A 122 -0.92 28.15 5.54
N VAL A 123 -0.31 29.29 5.28
CA VAL A 123 0.56 30.00 6.24
C VAL A 123 -0.24 30.81 7.26
N ASP A 124 -1.48 31.18 6.94
CA ASP A 124 -2.16 32.30 7.60
C ASP A 124 -2.82 31.98 8.96
N HIS A 125 -2.74 30.72 9.43
CA HIS A 125 -3.37 30.28 10.68
C HIS A 125 -2.52 29.25 11.45
N ALA A 126 -1.21 29.47 11.55
CA ALA A 126 -0.29 28.53 12.21
C ALA A 126 -0.70 28.22 13.66
N ASP A 127 -1.06 29.24 14.44
CA ASP A 127 -1.46 29.07 15.85
C ASP A 127 -2.73 28.22 15.99
N GLN A 128 -3.74 28.45 15.14
CA GLN A 128 -4.97 27.66 15.16
C GLN A 128 -4.69 26.20 14.84
N ILE A 129 -3.83 25.92 13.86
CA ILE A 129 -3.45 24.55 13.48
C ILE A 129 -2.72 23.85 14.62
N VAL A 130 -1.83 24.56 15.32
CA VAL A 130 -1.11 24.03 16.48
C VAL A 130 -2.08 23.70 17.63
N ASP A 131 -3.07 24.54 17.86
CA ASP A 131 -4.11 24.29 18.86
C ASP A 131 -5.00 23.10 18.49
N GLU A 132 -5.34 22.92 17.21
CA GLU A 132 -6.03 21.74 16.68
C GLU A 132 -5.22 20.45 16.88
N ILE A 133 -3.92 20.47 16.53
CA ILE A 133 -3.01 19.35 16.76
C ILE A 133 -2.90 19.03 18.26
N SER A 134 -2.73 20.06 19.09
CA SER A 134 -2.66 19.91 20.54
C SER A 134 -3.94 19.28 21.11
N SER A 135 -5.10 19.67 20.58
CA SER A 135 -6.39 19.08 20.96
C SER A 135 -6.48 17.61 20.51
N PHE A 136 -5.99 17.30 19.33
CA PHE A 136 -5.92 15.95 18.81
C PHE A 136 -4.98 15.07 19.65
N ILE A 137 -3.81 15.60 20.07
CA ILE A 137 -2.90 14.91 21.01
C ILE A 137 -3.58 14.68 22.36
N ARG A 138 -4.30 15.67 22.91
CA ARG A 138 -5.04 15.47 24.19
C ARG A 138 -6.06 14.34 24.10
N LYS A 139 -6.75 14.22 22.96
CA LYS A 139 -7.74 13.17 22.70
C LYS A 139 -7.11 11.77 22.64
N TYR A 140 -6.05 11.62 21.85
CA TYR A 140 -5.46 10.31 21.53
C TYR A 140 -4.20 9.97 22.32
N LYS A 141 -3.71 10.90 23.17
CA LYS A 141 -2.49 10.79 24.01
C LYS A 141 -1.19 10.70 23.22
N LYS A 142 -1.20 10.02 22.08
CA LYS A 142 -0.06 9.82 21.19
C LYS A 142 -0.55 9.86 19.74
N VAL A 143 0.14 10.61 18.89
CA VAL A 143 -0.21 10.79 17.48
C VAL A 143 1.03 10.78 16.61
N PHE A 144 0.84 10.49 15.33
CA PHE A 144 1.85 10.69 14.30
C PHE A 144 1.54 11.98 13.54
N LEU A 145 2.50 12.89 13.45
CA LEU A 145 2.45 14.03 12.54
C LEU A 145 3.33 13.72 11.34
N ARG A 146 2.78 13.77 10.11
CA ARG A 146 3.46 13.31 8.90
C ARG A 146 2.89 13.93 7.63
N THR A 147 3.58 13.73 6.50
CA THR A 147 2.97 13.91 5.18
C THR A 147 2.03 12.73 4.86
N ASN A 148 0.98 13.00 4.08
CA ASN A 148 -0.07 12.00 3.77
C ASN A 148 0.38 10.89 2.78
N ASN A 149 1.47 11.10 2.04
CA ASN A 149 1.85 10.24 0.89
C ASN A 149 3.33 9.83 0.85
N GLU A 150 4.02 9.87 1.98
CA GLU A 150 5.38 9.31 2.09
C GLU A 150 5.34 7.90 2.66
N THR A 151 6.26 7.06 2.16
CA THR A 151 6.41 5.64 2.52
C THR A 151 7.57 5.45 3.49
N ALA A 152 7.69 4.25 4.05
CA ALA A 152 8.81 3.84 4.92
C ALA A 152 9.04 4.78 6.11
N SER A 153 7.98 5.24 6.74
CA SER A 153 8.01 6.16 7.91
C SER A 153 8.80 7.45 7.68
N LEU A 154 9.11 7.81 6.44
CA LEU A 154 9.77 9.06 6.11
C LEU A 154 8.88 10.25 6.45
N GLY A 155 9.48 11.29 7.06
CA GLY A 155 8.74 12.49 7.45
C GLY A 155 7.61 12.23 8.45
N MET A 156 7.78 11.26 9.34
CA MET A 156 6.83 10.93 10.41
C MET A 156 7.46 11.23 11.77
N TYR A 157 6.73 11.97 12.58
CA TYR A 157 7.12 12.36 13.93
C TYR A 157 6.07 11.91 14.93
N THR A 158 6.51 11.33 16.04
CA THR A 158 5.65 10.94 17.15
C THR A 158 5.50 12.12 18.11
N LEU A 159 4.27 12.53 18.40
CA LEU A 159 3.94 13.57 19.37
C LEU A 159 3.07 12.96 20.48
N THR A 160 3.31 13.41 21.71
CA THR A 160 2.62 12.92 22.90
C THR A 160 2.10 14.10 23.73
N THR A 161 1.36 13.80 24.80
CA THR A 161 0.89 14.83 25.74
C THR A 161 2.01 15.59 26.47
N SER A 162 3.25 15.09 26.43
CA SER A 162 4.44 15.77 26.96
C SER A 162 5.14 16.66 25.93
N THR A 163 4.75 16.60 24.65
CA THR A 163 5.32 17.43 23.59
C THR A 163 4.92 18.88 23.79
N SER A 164 5.89 19.78 23.84
CA SER A 164 5.65 21.21 24.01
C SER A 164 4.99 21.83 22.77
N LYS A 165 4.31 22.99 22.95
CA LYS A 165 3.72 23.73 21.85
C LYS A 165 4.78 24.15 20.82
N GLU A 166 5.95 24.55 21.27
CA GLU A 166 7.09 24.93 20.42
C GLU A 166 7.58 23.75 19.57
N GLU A 167 7.67 22.54 20.14
CA GLU A 167 8.03 21.33 19.39
C GLU A 167 6.99 20.97 18.33
N ILE A 168 5.71 21.16 18.61
CA ILE A 168 4.63 20.97 17.63
C ILE A 168 4.79 21.95 16.48
N GLU A 169 5.01 23.25 16.78
CA GLU A 169 5.22 24.32 15.79
C GLU A 169 6.42 24.04 14.89
N ASN A 170 7.56 23.66 15.49
CA ASN A 170 8.77 23.33 14.76
C ASN A 170 8.56 22.13 13.84
N THR A 171 7.96 21.06 14.34
CA THR A 171 7.66 19.85 13.57
C THR A 171 6.69 20.13 12.43
N LEU A 172 5.64 20.90 12.71
CA LEU A 172 4.66 21.32 11.70
C LEU A 172 5.34 22.13 10.59
N SER A 173 6.19 23.10 10.96
CA SER A 173 6.92 23.96 10.02
C SER A 173 7.81 23.13 9.09
N LEU A 174 8.54 22.15 9.62
CA LEU A 174 9.35 21.22 8.83
C LEU A 174 8.50 20.44 7.83
N LEU A 175 7.38 19.88 8.28
CA LEU A 175 6.49 19.09 7.44
C LEU A 175 5.76 19.93 6.39
N VAL A 176 5.37 21.16 6.72
CA VAL A 176 4.78 22.10 5.77
C VAL A 176 5.78 22.46 4.68
N ALA A 177 7.03 22.77 5.04
CA ALA A 177 8.09 23.05 4.06
C ALA A 177 8.34 21.83 3.14
N ARG A 178 8.41 20.62 3.73
CA ARG A 178 8.53 19.37 3.00
C ARG A 178 7.34 19.11 2.07
N SER A 179 6.13 19.29 2.57
CA SER A 179 4.90 19.15 1.79
C SER A 179 4.87 20.09 0.58
N ARG A 180 5.20 21.36 0.78
CA ARG A 180 5.29 22.36 -0.32
C ARG A 180 6.31 21.96 -1.38
N GLN A 181 7.45 21.40 -0.99
CA GLN A 181 8.44 20.91 -1.93
C GLN A 181 7.88 19.75 -2.76
N HIS A 182 7.17 18.81 -2.12
CA HIS A 182 6.53 17.68 -2.79
C HIS A 182 5.37 18.11 -3.70
N GLN A 183 4.59 19.12 -3.31
CA GLN A 183 3.47 19.66 -4.10
C GLN A 183 3.90 20.15 -5.49
N LYS A 184 5.16 20.51 -5.68
CA LYS A 184 5.71 20.84 -7.01
C LYS A 184 5.60 19.67 -7.99
N LYS A 185 5.56 18.46 -7.49
CA LYS A 185 5.44 17.21 -8.28
C LYS A 185 4.07 16.56 -8.14
N ARG A 186 3.47 16.68 -6.97
CA ARG A 186 2.24 16.01 -6.54
C ARG A 186 1.38 16.95 -5.68
N LYS A 187 0.38 17.56 -6.32
CA LYS A 187 -0.49 18.57 -5.67
C LYS A 187 -1.27 18.03 -4.47
N ALA A 188 -1.53 16.73 -4.45
CA ALA A 188 -2.27 16.07 -3.38
C ALA A 188 -1.47 15.90 -2.07
N THR A 189 -0.19 16.30 -2.02
CA THR A 189 0.62 16.20 -0.80
C THR A 189 0.15 17.22 0.24
N ARG A 190 -0.16 16.71 1.44
CA ARG A 190 -0.61 17.48 2.62
C ARG A 190 0.12 16.99 3.86
N VAL A 191 -0.01 17.74 4.94
CA VAL A 191 0.37 17.29 6.28
C VAL A 191 -0.86 16.70 6.95
N MET A 192 -0.68 15.68 7.79
CA MET A 192 -1.75 15.08 8.58
C MET A 192 -1.26 14.68 9.96
N ALA A 193 -2.14 14.79 10.95
CA ALA A 193 -1.99 14.12 12.23
C ALA A 193 -2.83 12.85 12.20
N VAL A 194 -2.28 11.75 12.70
CA VAL A 194 -2.92 10.43 12.73
C VAL A 194 -2.87 9.89 14.14
N GLU A 195 -3.98 9.38 14.63
CA GLU A 195 -4.05 8.63 15.87
C GLU A 195 -2.99 7.52 15.90
N PHE A 196 -2.24 7.43 17.00
CA PHE A 196 -1.50 6.22 17.30
C PHE A 196 -2.50 5.18 17.82
N PHE A 197 -2.83 4.23 16.99
CA PHE A 197 -3.74 3.16 17.39
C PHE A 197 -3.00 2.14 18.26
N GLU A 198 -3.33 2.12 19.55
CA GLU A 198 -2.75 1.20 20.52
C GLU A 198 -3.56 -0.10 20.55
N GLN A 199 -2.90 -1.23 20.22
CA GLN A 199 -3.52 -2.55 20.33
C GLN A 199 -3.51 -3.02 21.79
N LYS A 200 -4.67 -3.02 22.42
CA LYS A 200 -4.81 -3.49 23.82
C LYS A 200 -4.78 -5.01 23.94
N SER A 201 -5.21 -5.71 22.89
CA SER A 201 -5.29 -7.17 22.84
C SER A 201 -3.93 -7.86 22.65
N SER A 202 -2.91 -7.13 22.23
CA SER A 202 -1.57 -7.67 21.95
C SER A 202 -0.59 -7.56 23.11
N GLY A 203 -1.00 -7.00 24.26
CA GLY A 203 -0.14 -6.79 25.43
C GLY A 203 0.98 -5.81 25.11
N GLN A 204 2.23 -6.26 25.24
CA GLN A 204 3.42 -5.44 24.94
C GLN A 204 3.84 -5.44 23.46
N TYR A 205 3.11 -6.16 22.60
CA TYR A 205 3.42 -6.29 21.19
C TYR A 205 2.50 -5.44 20.34
N THR A 206 3.00 -5.09 19.16
CA THR A 206 2.23 -4.57 18.04
C THR A 206 2.16 -5.66 16.99
N ASP A 207 0.96 -6.19 16.73
CA ASP A 207 0.72 -7.26 15.76
C ASP A 207 0.14 -6.66 14.48
N LEU A 208 0.89 -6.71 13.40
CA LEU A 208 0.47 -6.19 12.10
C LEU A 208 0.15 -7.34 11.14
N TYR A 209 -1.06 -7.32 10.60
CA TYR A 209 -1.54 -8.30 9.64
C TYR A 209 -1.42 -7.75 8.22
N ARG A 210 -1.03 -8.60 7.30
CA ARG A 210 -0.96 -8.28 5.89
C ARG A 210 -1.63 -9.34 5.04
N VAL A 211 -2.54 -8.89 4.16
CA VAL A 211 -3.32 -9.77 3.28
C VAL A 211 -3.21 -9.27 1.85
N HIS A 212 -2.91 -10.17 0.92
CA HIS A 212 -2.86 -9.87 -0.50
C HIS A 212 -4.17 -10.28 -1.15
N ILE A 213 -4.83 -9.29 -1.77
CA ILE A 213 -6.14 -9.46 -2.41
C ILE A 213 -6.02 -9.15 -3.89
N VAL A 214 -6.63 -9.99 -4.71
CA VAL A 214 -6.69 -9.85 -6.17
C VAL A 214 -8.09 -10.18 -6.65
N PHE A 215 -8.75 -9.21 -7.26
CA PHE A 215 -10.13 -9.36 -7.79
C PHE A 215 -11.10 -9.97 -6.78
N GLY A 216 -11.11 -9.46 -5.55
CA GLY A 216 -11.99 -9.91 -4.49
C GLY A 216 -11.67 -11.31 -3.97
N LYS A 217 -10.42 -11.77 -4.09
CA LYS A 217 -9.96 -13.06 -3.54
C LYS A 217 -8.68 -12.88 -2.76
N ILE A 218 -8.61 -13.48 -1.59
CA ILE A 218 -7.42 -13.56 -0.78
C ILE A 218 -6.48 -14.60 -1.42
N ILE A 219 -5.25 -14.18 -1.73
CA ILE A 219 -4.25 -15.06 -2.36
C ILE A 219 -3.12 -15.44 -1.41
N SER A 220 -2.80 -14.61 -0.44
CA SER A 220 -1.83 -14.90 0.60
C SER A 220 -1.99 -13.96 1.78
N PHE A 221 -1.45 -14.32 2.92
CA PHE A 221 -1.46 -13.50 4.13
C PHE A 221 -0.34 -13.92 5.08
N TYR A 222 0.06 -13.00 5.94
CA TYR A 222 0.95 -13.25 7.08
C TYR A 222 0.74 -12.19 8.15
N ALA A 223 1.23 -12.46 9.35
CA ALA A 223 1.32 -11.50 10.43
C ALA A 223 2.78 -11.27 10.82
N VAL A 224 3.10 -10.06 11.24
CA VAL A 224 4.38 -9.67 11.82
C VAL A 224 4.13 -9.04 13.19
N THR A 225 5.13 -9.08 14.05
CA THR A 225 5.01 -8.59 15.42
C THR A 225 6.27 -7.90 15.89
N SER A 226 6.16 -6.97 16.80
CA SER A 226 7.29 -6.34 17.45
C SER A 226 6.86 -5.70 18.78
N LYS A 227 7.81 -5.55 19.70
CA LYS A 227 7.64 -4.72 20.90
C LYS A 227 7.81 -3.22 20.62
N LYS A 228 8.13 -2.86 19.37
CA LYS A 228 8.26 -1.46 18.93
C LYS A 228 6.92 -0.94 18.41
N ASP A 229 6.64 0.32 18.69
CA ASP A 229 5.45 1.00 18.15
C ASP A 229 5.47 1.16 16.62
N ILE A 230 6.67 1.31 16.05
CA ILE A 230 6.91 1.48 14.62
C ILE A 230 7.99 0.48 14.23
N PHE A 231 7.65 -0.38 13.29
CA PHE A 231 8.59 -1.39 12.81
C PHE A 231 8.26 -1.79 11.37
N HIS A 232 9.23 -2.41 10.73
CA HIS A 232 9.09 -3.10 9.46
C HIS A 232 9.41 -4.58 9.63
N ASN A 233 9.06 -5.40 8.64
CA ASN A 233 9.34 -6.84 8.67
C ASN A 233 10.81 -7.15 8.97
N ILE A 234 11.72 -6.28 8.53
CA ILE A 234 13.17 -6.42 8.73
C ILE A 234 13.63 -6.07 10.15
N ASP A 235 12.77 -5.47 10.96
CA ASP A 235 13.10 -5.05 12.33
C ASP A 235 12.78 -6.14 13.36
N MET A 236 12.13 -7.23 12.95
CA MET A 236 11.87 -8.37 13.83
C MET A 236 13.17 -9.09 14.17
N THR A 237 13.24 -9.57 15.41
CA THR A 237 14.38 -10.30 15.95
C THR A 237 13.94 -11.68 16.47
N ASN A 238 14.91 -12.53 16.85
CA ASN A 238 14.60 -13.83 17.46
C ASN A 238 13.76 -13.73 18.74
N ASP A 239 13.82 -12.59 19.44
CA ASP A 239 13.00 -12.35 20.64
C ASP A 239 11.49 -12.27 20.30
N ASP A 240 11.16 -12.03 19.04
CA ASP A 240 9.80 -11.94 18.54
C ASP A 240 9.31 -13.26 17.91
N LEU A 241 10.21 -14.28 17.76
CA LEU A 241 9.94 -15.51 16.99
C LEU A 241 8.76 -16.32 17.54
N GLU A 242 8.71 -16.53 18.85
CA GLU A 242 7.63 -17.29 19.48
C GLU A 242 6.26 -16.64 19.20
N ARG A 243 6.17 -15.32 19.41
CA ARG A 243 4.96 -14.55 19.11
C ARG A 243 4.60 -14.60 17.63
N PHE A 244 5.59 -14.47 16.75
CA PHE A 244 5.42 -14.56 15.31
C PHE A 244 4.86 -15.91 14.89
N ILE A 245 5.39 -17.02 15.40
CA ILE A 245 4.90 -18.37 15.11
C ILE A 245 3.46 -18.50 15.58
N MET A 246 3.17 -18.15 16.84
CA MET A 246 1.83 -18.22 17.42
C MET A 246 0.79 -17.46 16.59
N LEU A 247 1.13 -16.26 16.11
CA LEU A 247 0.24 -15.46 15.27
C LEU A 247 -0.03 -16.09 13.90
N ASN A 248 0.93 -16.79 13.35
CA ASN A 248 0.83 -17.34 11.99
C ASN A 248 0.26 -18.77 11.94
N GLU A 249 0.32 -19.53 13.03
CA GLU A 249 -0.20 -20.91 13.08
C GLU A 249 -1.71 -20.98 12.79
N ASN A 250 -2.50 -20.13 13.44
CA ASN A 250 -3.96 -20.12 13.33
C ASN A 250 -4.49 -18.93 12.50
N LEU A 251 -3.62 -18.34 11.69
CA LEU A 251 -3.95 -17.10 10.98
C LEU A 251 -5.03 -17.30 9.91
N SER A 252 -5.13 -18.48 9.29
CA SER A 252 -6.11 -18.78 8.24
C SER A 252 -7.54 -18.52 8.70
N ASP A 253 -7.93 -19.08 9.82
CA ASP A 253 -9.31 -18.99 10.32
C ASP A 253 -9.67 -17.54 10.64
N LYS A 254 -8.73 -16.80 11.27
CA LYS A 254 -8.88 -15.38 11.53
C LYS A 254 -9.06 -14.58 10.25
N ILE A 255 -8.21 -14.79 9.25
CA ILE A 255 -8.27 -14.05 7.98
C ILE A 255 -9.55 -14.35 7.22
N TYR A 256 -9.95 -15.62 7.12
CA TYR A 256 -11.19 -15.96 6.42
C TYR A 256 -12.45 -15.51 7.17
N SER A 257 -12.42 -15.42 8.48
CA SER A 257 -13.53 -14.81 9.25
C SER A 257 -13.71 -13.32 8.95
N LEU A 258 -12.64 -12.63 8.54
CA LEU A 258 -12.64 -11.21 8.19
C LEU A 258 -12.77 -10.95 6.68
N GLU A 259 -12.80 -11.98 5.84
CA GLU A 259 -12.71 -11.88 4.37
C GLU A 259 -13.64 -10.82 3.76
N PRO A 260 -14.94 -10.72 4.10
CA PRO A 260 -15.82 -9.71 3.52
C PRO A 260 -15.35 -8.27 3.81
N LYS A 261 -14.85 -8.01 5.03
CA LYS A 261 -14.34 -6.70 5.44
C LYS A 261 -13.02 -6.36 4.74
N LEU A 262 -12.14 -7.36 4.59
CA LEU A 262 -10.87 -7.21 3.88
C LEU A 262 -11.07 -6.89 2.41
N ILE A 263 -11.99 -7.57 1.73
CA ILE A 263 -12.34 -7.32 0.33
C ILE A 263 -12.96 -5.93 0.19
N SER A 264 -13.92 -5.59 1.05
CA SER A 264 -14.59 -4.28 1.04
C SER A 264 -13.59 -3.13 1.22
N ALA A 265 -12.57 -3.28 2.07
CA ALA A 265 -11.55 -2.25 2.27
C ALA A 265 -10.73 -1.98 1.00
N VAL A 266 -10.44 -2.98 0.18
CA VAL A 266 -9.75 -2.80 -1.10
C VAL A 266 -10.67 -2.18 -2.15
N GLU A 267 -11.88 -2.70 -2.26
CA GLU A 267 -12.85 -2.27 -3.29
C GLU A 267 -13.37 -0.85 -3.06
N SER A 268 -13.51 -0.42 -1.80
CA SER A 268 -13.92 0.94 -1.45
C SER A 268 -12.95 2.03 -1.94
N LEU A 269 -11.69 1.66 -2.18
CA LEU A 269 -10.68 2.54 -2.78
C LEU A 269 -10.74 2.52 -4.33
N GLY A 270 -11.63 1.73 -4.93
CA GLY A 270 -11.67 1.50 -6.38
C GLY A 270 -10.54 0.59 -6.87
N CYS A 271 -9.86 -0.10 -5.97
CA CYS A 271 -8.78 -1.01 -6.28
C CYS A 271 -9.31 -2.44 -6.47
N ASN A 272 -8.64 -3.21 -7.32
CA ASN A 272 -8.94 -4.62 -7.53
C ASN A 272 -7.73 -5.53 -7.24
N LEU A 273 -6.64 -4.92 -6.78
CA LEU A 273 -5.43 -5.61 -6.34
C LEU A 273 -4.71 -4.77 -5.29
N GLY A 274 -4.29 -5.39 -4.18
CA GLY A 274 -3.46 -4.74 -3.18
C GLY A 274 -3.04 -5.65 -2.04
N ALA A 275 -1.98 -5.24 -1.34
CA ALA A 275 -1.59 -5.78 -0.04
C ALA A 275 -2.13 -4.84 1.04
N LEU A 276 -3.11 -5.31 1.77
CA LEU A 276 -3.80 -4.57 2.82
C LEU A 276 -3.09 -4.80 4.15
N GLU A 277 -2.77 -3.73 4.86
CA GLU A 277 -2.18 -3.77 6.20
C GLU A 277 -3.20 -3.29 7.23
N PHE A 278 -3.34 -4.03 8.33
CA PHE A 278 -4.32 -3.74 9.36
C PHE A 278 -3.92 -4.34 10.71
N PHE A 279 -4.45 -3.77 11.76
CA PHE A 279 -4.49 -4.35 13.09
C PHE A 279 -5.77 -5.14 13.29
N VAL A 280 -5.80 -6.00 14.31
CA VAL A 280 -7.02 -6.63 14.78
C VAL A 280 -7.21 -6.29 16.25
N GLU A 281 -8.34 -5.69 16.60
CA GLU A 281 -8.73 -5.37 17.96
C GLU A 281 -10.17 -5.85 18.19
N ASN A 282 -10.39 -6.63 19.26
CA ASN A 282 -11.71 -7.21 19.56
C ASN A 282 -12.34 -7.99 18.38
N ASN A 283 -11.50 -8.73 17.63
CA ASN A 283 -11.86 -9.45 16.39
C ASN A 283 -12.35 -8.57 15.24
N GLU A 284 -12.09 -7.27 15.29
CA GLU A 284 -12.39 -6.31 14.22
C GLU A 284 -11.11 -5.78 13.59
N PRO A 285 -11.03 -5.67 12.25
CA PRO A 285 -9.87 -5.10 11.58
C PRO A 285 -9.90 -3.57 11.65
N VAL A 286 -8.74 -2.97 11.93
CA VAL A 286 -8.49 -1.53 11.84
C VAL A 286 -7.46 -1.30 10.74
N PHE A 287 -7.87 -0.74 9.62
CA PHE A 287 -7.07 -0.66 8.41
C PHE A 287 -6.11 0.52 8.42
N LEU A 288 -4.86 0.27 8.01
CA LEU A 288 -3.78 1.26 8.03
C LEU A 288 -3.33 1.71 6.65
N GLU A 289 -3.22 0.78 5.72
CA GLU A 289 -2.63 1.06 4.40
C GLU A 289 -3.04 0.00 3.38
N LEU A 290 -3.21 0.44 2.12
CA LEU A 290 -3.27 -0.44 0.97
C LEU A 290 -2.05 -0.20 0.07
N ASN A 291 -1.24 -1.24 -0.11
CA ASN A 291 -0.11 -1.24 -1.02
C ASN A 291 -0.52 -1.87 -2.36
N PRO A 292 -0.82 -1.09 -3.42
CA PRO A 292 -1.33 -1.62 -4.70
C PRO A 292 -0.26 -2.29 -5.53
N MET A 293 0.99 -2.12 -5.13
CA MET A 293 2.14 -2.70 -5.78
C MET A 293 3.10 -3.21 -4.71
N TRP A 294 2.80 -4.40 -4.18
CA TRP A 294 3.81 -5.04 -3.37
C TRP A 294 4.98 -5.50 -4.26
N GLY A 295 6.20 -5.24 -3.82
CA GLY A 295 7.37 -5.97 -4.31
C GLY A 295 7.22 -7.42 -3.91
N GLY A 296 8.07 -8.30 -4.39
CA GLY A 296 8.19 -9.64 -3.88
C GLY A 296 8.66 -9.74 -2.42
N HIS A 297 8.29 -8.77 -1.58
CA HIS A 297 8.71 -8.69 -0.17
C HIS A 297 8.02 -9.68 0.73
N ALA A 298 6.98 -10.24 0.23
CA ALA A 298 6.51 -11.47 0.79
C ALA A 298 7.54 -12.57 0.55
N SER A 299 8.62 -12.25 -0.15
CA SER A 299 9.77 -13.12 -0.22
C SER A 299 10.49 -13.10 1.12
N ILE A 300 10.94 -14.25 1.46
CA ILE A 300 11.83 -14.61 2.53
C ILE A 300 12.87 -13.54 2.84
N ASN A 301 13.41 -12.89 1.84
CA ASN A 301 14.43 -11.83 1.96
C ASN A 301 13.90 -10.51 2.58
N GLY A 302 12.61 -10.39 2.87
CA GLY A 302 12.01 -9.24 3.54
C GLY A 302 11.94 -9.36 5.05
N PHE A 303 12.33 -10.51 5.62
CA PHE A 303 12.42 -10.72 7.06
C PHE A 303 13.88 -10.67 7.48
N GLY A 304 14.17 -9.97 8.57
CA GLY A 304 15.54 -9.81 9.08
C GLY A 304 16.12 -11.09 9.66
N ASP A 305 15.26 -12.03 10.05
CA ASP A 305 15.63 -13.24 10.76
C ASP A 305 15.50 -14.50 9.91
N SER A 306 16.51 -15.40 9.97
CA SER A 306 16.56 -16.64 9.19
C SER A 306 15.54 -17.68 9.65
N ASP A 307 15.17 -17.70 10.93
CA ASP A 307 14.26 -18.68 11.48
C ASP A 307 12.82 -18.32 11.11
N MET A 308 12.48 -17.05 11.12
CA MET A 308 11.20 -16.56 10.58
C MET A 308 11.08 -16.83 9.08
N GLN A 309 12.16 -16.66 8.33
CA GLN A 309 12.23 -17.02 6.92
C GLN A 309 11.98 -18.51 6.72
N SER A 310 12.64 -19.35 7.49
CA SER A 310 12.52 -20.81 7.45
C SER A 310 11.10 -21.26 7.82
N TYR A 311 10.51 -20.66 8.85
CA TYR A 311 9.13 -20.93 9.24
C TYR A 311 8.14 -20.64 8.10
N LEU A 312 8.26 -19.49 7.45
CA LEU A 312 7.38 -19.11 6.34
C LEU A 312 7.54 -20.02 5.14
N ILE A 313 8.78 -20.44 4.81
CA ILE A 313 9.02 -21.40 3.74
C ILE A 313 8.32 -22.73 4.03
N ASN A 314 8.54 -23.26 5.23
CA ASN A 314 8.11 -24.60 5.57
C ASN A 314 6.59 -24.70 5.76
N ASN A 315 5.96 -23.66 6.31
CA ASN A 315 4.54 -23.69 6.71
C ASN A 315 3.60 -22.96 5.77
N ARG A 316 4.09 -22.00 4.96
CA ARG A 316 3.24 -21.17 4.09
C ARG A 316 3.58 -21.29 2.61
N GLY A 317 4.63 -22.02 2.30
CA GLY A 317 5.25 -21.97 0.99
C GLY A 317 5.87 -20.60 0.73
N VAL A 318 6.74 -20.52 -0.25
CA VAL A 318 7.29 -19.24 -0.67
C VAL A 318 6.12 -18.43 -1.21
N LEU A 319 5.80 -17.28 -0.58
CA LEU A 319 4.74 -16.37 -1.05
C LEU A 319 4.95 -15.99 -2.53
N GLU A 320 6.18 -16.06 -2.99
CA GLU A 320 6.59 -15.94 -4.39
C GLU A 320 5.93 -16.97 -5.30
N ASP A 321 5.74 -18.20 -4.87
CA ASP A 321 5.12 -19.24 -5.66
C ASP A 321 3.61 -19.04 -5.85
N ARG A 322 3.00 -18.17 -5.04
CA ARG A 322 1.59 -17.81 -5.14
C ARG A 322 1.31 -16.67 -6.10
N ILE A 323 2.32 -15.89 -6.52
CA ILE A 323 2.16 -14.85 -7.53
C ILE A 323 1.75 -15.41 -8.91
N PRO A 324 2.19 -16.59 -9.35
CA PRO A 324 1.60 -17.25 -10.52
C PRO A 324 0.06 -17.35 -10.45
N ASN A 325 -0.50 -17.54 -9.26
CA ASN A 325 -1.93 -17.60 -9.07
C ASN A 325 -2.65 -16.29 -9.42
N ILE A 326 -1.99 -15.13 -9.31
CA ILE A 326 -2.54 -13.85 -9.77
C ILE A 326 -2.91 -13.95 -11.25
N TYR A 327 -2.06 -14.57 -12.06
CA TYR A 327 -2.29 -14.71 -13.50
C TYR A 327 -3.38 -15.74 -13.79
N ASN A 328 -3.48 -16.80 -13.00
CA ASN A 328 -4.57 -17.75 -13.10
C ASN A 328 -5.90 -17.09 -12.74
N PHE A 329 -5.94 -16.24 -11.72
CA PHE A 329 -7.14 -15.46 -11.39
C PHE A 329 -7.53 -14.48 -12.49
N MET A 330 -6.56 -13.88 -13.18
CA MET A 330 -6.83 -13.02 -14.33
C MET A 330 -7.38 -13.81 -15.50
N ASP A 331 -6.81 -14.99 -15.80
CA ASP A 331 -7.32 -15.88 -16.84
C ASP A 331 -8.76 -16.34 -16.54
N TYR A 332 -9.10 -16.59 -15.28
CA TYR A 332 -10.43 -17.05 -14.87
C TYR A 332 -11.53 -16.00 -15.00
N ARG A 333 -11.19 -14.69 -14.91
CA ARG A 333 -12.15 -13.59 -15.05
C ARG A 333 -12.32 -13.07 -16.49
N LEU A 334 -11.48 -13.51 -17.41
CA LEU A 334 -11.52 -13.10 -18.81
C LEU A 334 -12.36 -14.04 -19.68
N TYR A 335 -12.85 -15.12 -19.10
CA TYR A 335 -13.77 -16.11 -19.68
C TYR A 335 -15.06 -16.17 -18.86
#